data_28102f2186e32e7e2bc61000ad56c977
#
_entry.id   28102f2186e32e7e2bc61000ad56c977
#
_cell.length_a   1.000
_cell.length_b   1.000
_cell.length_c   1.000
_cell.angle_alpha   90.00
_cell.angle_beta   90.00
_cell.angle_gamma   90.00
#
_symmetry.space_group_name_H-M   'P 1'
#
loop_
_entity.id
_entity.type
_entity.pdbx_description
1 polymer ?
#
loop_
_entity_poly.entity_id
_entity_poly.type
_entity_poly.pdbx_seq_one_letter_code
_entity_poly.pdbx_strand_id
1 'polypeptide(L)'
;MELSNIIEKRRAYRSLEPVAVDRDLVSDLAGSAVLSLSCFNNQPWRYVFVYQKSRLEELFGALSKGNVWAQGASLIVAVASTQEYDCRIKGRDYYLFDTGMATAFMILRATDLGLVAHPIAGYDELKVKQILGIPDSLTVITLLIVGKHAGRTDPELSEKQAAWEAERPERLAEEKFAFHNEYNKEAEDSDSSL
;
A
#
# COMPACT_ATOMS: atom_id res chain seq x y z
N MET A 1 -3.48 17.81 -9.93
CA MET A 1 -2.28 18.45 -9.29
C MET A 1 -1.03 18.13 -10.09
N GLU A 2 0.08 18.87 -9.89
CA GLU A 2 1.37 18.45 -10.41
C GLU A 2 1.86 17.18 -9.67
N LEU A 3 2.57 16.31 -10.36
CA LEU A 3 3.00 15.01 -9.83
C LEU A 3 3.86 15.15 -8.57
N SER A 4 4.78 16.12 -8.52
CA SER A 4 5.60 16.43 -7.34
C SER A 4 4.74 16.68 -6.10
N ASN A 5 3.70 17.50 -6.24
CA ASN A 5 2.78 17.81 -5.15
C ASN A 5 1.99 16.57 -4.67
N ILE A 6 1.66 15.64 -5.58
CA ILE A 6 0.98 14.39 -5.22
C ILE A 6 1.91 13.52 -4.39
N ILE A 7 3.18 13.37 -4.83
CA ILE A 7 4.19 12.58 -4.13
C ILE A 7 4.43 13.15 -2.73
N GLU A 8 4.57 14.47 -2.60
CA GLU A 8 4.76 15.14 -1.31
C GLU A 8 3.55 15.02 -0.39
N LYS A 9 2.34 15.13 -0.91
CA LYS A 9 1.09 15.01 -0.13
C LYS A 9 0.79 13.58 0.30
N ARG A 10 1.28 12.58 -0.41
CA ARG A 10 1.01 11.19 -0.06
C ARG A 10 1.51 10.89 1.36
N ARG A 11 0.59 10.53 2.24
CA ARG A 11 0.84 10.16 3.64
C ARG A 11 0.15 8.81 3.95
N ALA A 12 0.72 8.08 4.88
CA ALA A 12 0.16 6.84 5.41
C ALA A 12 -0.67 7.13 6.67
N TYR A 13 -1.71 7.95 6.52
CA TYR A 13 -2.64 8.28 7.58
C TYR A 13 -3.43 7.06 8.05
N ARG A 14 -3.85 7.06 9.31
CA ARG A 14 -4.65 6.02 9.96
C ARG A 14 -5.99 6.52 10.46
N SER A 15 -6.09 7.81 10.73
CA SER A 15 -7.34 8.46 11.14
C SER A 15 -8.21 8.68 9.92
N LEU A 16 -9.13 7.75 9.68
CA LEU A 16 -9.95 7.73 8.48
C LEU A 16 -11.40 8.09 8.79
N GLU A 17 -12.03 8.80 7.86
CA GLU A 17 -13.47 9.01 7.80
C GLU A 17 -14.06 8.35 6.55
N PRO A 18 -15.35 7.97 6.60
CA PRO A 18 -16.01 7.33 5.47
C PRO A 18 -16.03 8.19 4.22
N VAL A 19 -15.90 7.54 3.07
CA VAL A 19 -16.07 8.12 1.73
C VAL A 19 -16.97 7.21 0.90
N ALA A 20 -17.75 7.79 0.01
CA ALA A 20 -18.52 6.99 -0.94
C ALA A 20 -17.58 6.28 -1.91
N VAL A 21 -17.79 4.97 -2.06
CA VAL A 21 -17.04 4.13 -2.99
C VAL A 21 -18.04 3.51 -3.96
N ASP A 22 -17.85 3.81 -5.23
CA ASP A 22 -18.62 3.26 -6.35
C ASP A 22 -17.72 2.53 -7.36
N ARG A 23 -18.32 2.02 -8.42
CA ARG A 23 -17.60 1.35 -9.49
C ARG A 23 -16.66 2.28 -10.26
N ASP A 24 -17.00 3.52 -10.39
CA ASP A 24 -16.21 4.49 -11.16
C ASP A 24 -14.90 4.80 -10.42
N LEU A 25 -14.94 5.01 -9.11
CA LEU A 25 -13.74 5.15 -8.27
C LEU A 25 -12.86 3.89 -8.35
N VAL A 26 -13.44 2.69 -8.24
CA VAL A 26 -12.71 1.43 -8.35
C VAL A 26 -12.05 1.29 -9.72
N SER A 27 -12.77 1.62 -10.79
CA SER A 27 -12.25 1.56 -12.17
C SER A 27 -11.13 2.57 -12.40
N ASP A 28 -11.21 3.77 -11.83
CA ASP A 28 -10.18 4.81 -11.92
C ASP A 28 -8.89 4.37 -11.21
N LEU A 29 -9.01 3.83 -9.99
CA LEU A 29 -7.86 3.31 -9.25
C LEU A 29 -7.20 2.12 -9.97
N ALA A 30 -7.99 1.17 -10.47
CA ALA A 30 -7.50 0.03 -11.25
C ALA A 30 -6.87 0.48 -12.57
N GLY A 31 -7.51 1.43 -13.27
CA GLY A 31 -7.02 2.03 -14.51
C GLY A 31 -5.67 2.73 -14.34
N SER A 32 -5.41 3.30 -13.17
CA SER A 32 -4.11 3.90 -12.87
C SER A 32 -3.03 2.83 -12.66
N ALA A 33 -3.35 1.74 -11.97
CA ALA A 33 -2.40 0.65 -11.73
C ALA A 33 -1.98 -0.06 -13.02
N VAL A 34 -2.90 -0.27 -13.98
CA VAL A 34 -2.62 -0.97 -15.24
C VAL A 34 -1.65 -0.21 -16.16
N LEU A 35 -1.46 1.08 -15.95
CA LEU A 35 -0.49 1.90 -16.71
C LEU A 35 0.96 1.71 -16.23
N SER A 36 1.19 0.91 -15.20
CA SER A 36 2.53 0.59 -14.72
C SER A 36 3.29 -0.30 -15.70
N LEU A 37 4.61 -0.20 -15.61
CA LEU A 37 5.53 -1.11 -16.30
C LEU A 37 5.51 -2.49 -15.67
N SER A 38 5.85 -3.51 -16.45
CA SER A 38 6.17 -4.85 -15.94
C SER A 38 7.12 -5.59 -16.86
N CYS A 39 7.82 -6.59 -16.34
CA CYS A 39 8.74 -7.44 -17.10
C CYS A 39 7.98 -8.10 -18.27
N PHE A 40 8.43 -7.89 -19.50
CA PHE A 40 7.75 -8.33 -20.74
C PHE A 40 6.25 -7.98 -20.82
N ASN A 41 5.80 -6.95 -20.09
CA ASN A 41 4.39 -6.57 -20.00
C ASN A 41 3.47 -7.68 -19.44
N ASN A 42 3.99 -8.48 -18.51
CA ASN A 42 3.27 -9.62 -17.93
C ASN A 42 2.13 -9.23 -17.02
N GLN A 43 2.17 -8.01 -16.43
CA GLN A 43 1.10 -7.45 -15.59
C GLN A 43 0.67 -8.43 -14.48
N PRO A 44 1.59 -8.80 -13.57
CA PRO A 44 1.41 -9.91 -12.64
C PRO A 44 0.42 -9.64 -11.51
N TRP A 45 0.03 -8.40 -11.31
CA TRP A 45 -0.86 -7.98 -10.22
C TRP A 45 -2.28 -8.49 -10.37
N ARG A 46 -2.88 -8.86 -9.21
CA ARG A 46 -4.30 -9.17 -9.06
C ARG A 46 -4.84 -8.36 -7.89
N TYR A 47 -5.94 -7.66 -8.10
CA TYR A 47 -6.55 -6.80 -7.10
C TYR A 47 -7.97 -7.26 -6.80
N VAL A 48 -8.30 -7.39 -5.51
CA VAL A 48 -9.67 -7.60 -5.05
C VAL A 48 -10.11 -6.36 -4.30
N PHE A 49 -11.04 -5.60 -4.88
CA PHE A 49 -11.57 -4.36 -4.31
C PHE A 49 -12.79 -4.70 -3.44
N VAL A 50 -12.71 -4.44 -2.14
CA VAL A 50 -13.74 -4.75 -1.15
C VAL A 50 -14.28 -3.46 -0.56
N TYR A 51 -15.54 -3.11 -0.89
CA TYR A 51 -16.22 -1.89 -0.45
C TYR A 51 -17.67 -2.13 -0.02
N GLN A 52 -18.16 -3.35 -0.11
CA GLN A 52 -19.43 -3.73 0.50
C GLN A 52 -19.24 -3.86 2.01
N LYS A 53 -20.10 -3.19 2.79
CA LYS A 53 -19.98 -3.10 4.24
C LYS A 53 -19.83 -4.47 4.92
N SER A 54 -20.69 -5.43 4.58
CA SER A 54 -20.64 -6.79 5.15
C SER A 54 -19.29 -7.49 4.87
N ARG A 55 -18.72 -7.29 3.69
CA ARG A 55 -17.43 -7.90 3.32
C ARG A 55 -16.26 -7.20 4.00
N LEU A 56 -16.35 -5.88 4.21
CA LEU A 56 -15.35 -5.15 5.02
C LEU A 56 -15.36 -5.65 6.47
N GLU A 57 -16.53 -5.83 7.06
CA GLU A 57 -16.69 -6.34 8.44
C GLU A 57 -16.06 -7.74 8.59
N GLU A 58 -16.20 -8.62 7.61
CA GLU A 58 -15.52 -9.92 7.59
C GLU A 58 -14.00 -9.77 7.55
N LEU A 59 -13.48 -8.88 6.69
CA LEU A 59 -12.04 -8.62 6.57
C LEU A 59 -11.43 -7.99 7.82
N PHE A 60 -12.16 -7.15 8.54
CA PHE A 60 -11.68 -6.59 9.80
C PHE A 60 -11.29 -7.68 10.81
N GLY A 61 -11.97 -8.83 10.77
CA GLY A 61 -11.62 -9.99 11.57
C GLY A 61 -10.28 -10.65 11.20
N ALA A 62 -9.69 -10.33 10.05
CA ALA A 62 -8.37 -10.81 9.64
C ALA A 62 -7.22 -9.83 9.98
N LEU A 63 -7.54 -8.61 10.45
CA LEU A 63 -6.53 -7.60 10.79
C LEU A 63 -5.80 -7.94 12.09
N SER A 64 -4.50 -7.66 12.14
CA SER A 64 -3.75 -7.73 13.40
C SER A 64 -4.16 -6.60 14.35
N LYS A 65 -3.90 -6.78 15.65
CA LYS A 65 -4.25 -5.80 16.70
C LYS A 65 -3.69 -4.39 16.43
N GLY A 66 -2.53 -4.27 15.80
CA GLY A 66 -1.93 -2.97 15.46
C GLY A 66 -2.61 -2.24 14.30
N ASN A 67 -3.55 -2.89 13.62
CA ASN A 67 -4.26 -2.34 12.45
C ASN A 67 -5.79 -2.21 12.66
N VAL A 68 -6.25 -2.18 13.91
CA VAL A 68 -7.69 -1.96 14.23
C VAL A 68 -8.22 -0.66 13.63
N TRP A 69 -7.39 0.38 13.53
CA TRP A 69 -7.70 1.66 12.88
C TRP A 69 -8.20 1.50 11.42
N ALA A 70 -7.82 0.41 10.75
CA ALA A 70 -8.27 0.13 9.38
C ALA A 70 -9.77 -0.19 9.28
N GLN A 71 -10.47 -0.37 10.41
CA GLN A 71 -11.95 -0.46 10.43
C GLN A 71 -12.63 0.85 9.99
N GLY A 72 -11.90 1.97 9.96
CA GLY A 72 -12.35 3.23 9.35
C GLY A 72 -12.29 3.25 7.82
N ALA A 73 -11.81 2.18 7.18
CA ALA A 73 -11.71 2.11 5.72
C ALA A 73 -13.08 2.06 5.04
N SER A 74 -13.20 2.74 3.91
CA SER A 74 -14.35 2.63 3.00
C SER A 74 -14.11 1.63 1.87
N LEU A 75 -12.83 1.33 1.59
CA LEU A 75 -12.39 0.35 0.61
C LEU A 75 -11.12 -0.33 1.14
N ILE A 76 -11.04 -1.63 1.00
CA ILE A 76 -9.81 -2.42 1.17
C ILE A 76 -9.50 -3.08 -0.16
N VAL A 77 -8.26 -2.92 -0.64
CA VAL A 77 -7.79 -3.62 -1.83
C VAL A 77 -6.80 -4.70 -1.41
N ALA A 78 -7.16 -5.97 -1.59
CA ALA A 78 -6.20 -7.06 -1.46
C ALA A 78 -5.33 -7.11 -2.73
N VAL A 79 -4.04 -6.94 -2.54
CA VAL A 79 -3.03 -6.96 -3.60
C VAL A 79 -2.38 -8.32 -3.60
N ALA A 80 -2.60 -9.10 -4.65
CA ALA A 80 -2.11 -10.47 -4.77
C ALA A 80 -1.32 -10.69 -6.06
N SER A 81 -0.40 -11.64 -6.02
CA SER A 81 0.36 -12.09 -7.18
C SER A 81 1.00 -13.46 -6.91
N THR A 82 1.63 -14.02 -7.92
CA THR A 82 2.46 -15.23 -7.83
C THR A 82 3.65 -15.12 -8.75
N GLN A 83 4.73 -15.84 -8.42
CA GLN A 83 5.92 -15.94 -9.29
C GLN A 83 5.59 -16.45 -10.69
N GLU A 84 4.56 -17.29 -10.84
CA GLU A 84 4.16 -17.85 -12.13
C GLU A 84 3.61 -16.80 -13.12
N TYR A 85 3.20 -15.63 -12.62
CA TYR A 85 2.64 -14.56 -13.46
C TYR A 85 3.70 -13.61 -14.01
N ASP A 86 4.96 -13.80 -13.63
CA ASP A 86 6.01 -12.85 -14.04
C ASP A 86 7.36 -13.52 -14.30
N CYS A 87 8.33 -12.68 -14.70
CA CYS A 87 9.67 -13.10 -15.00
C CYS A 87 10.43 -13.55 -13.76
N ARG A 88 11.19 -14.63 -13.91
CA ARG A 88 12.31 -14.95 -13.04
C ARG A 88 13.61 -14.90 -13.83
N ILE A 89 14.47 -13.95 -13.56
CA ILE A 89 15.70 -13.73 -14.29
C ILE A 89 16.90 -13.90 -13.37
N LYS A 90 17.70 -14.95 -13.60
CA LYS A 90 18.90 -15.26 -12.78
C LYS A 90 18.59 -15.30 -11.27
N GLY A 91 17.48 -15.92 -10.89
CA GLY A 91 17.05 -16.07 -9.51
C GLY A 91 16.34 -14.85 -8.89
N ARG A 92 16.15 -13.77 -9.64
CA ARG A 92 15.40 -12.59 -9.18
C ARG A 92 13.96 -12.69 -9.62
N ASP A 93 13.04 -12.59 -8.68
CA ASP A 93 11.59 -12.67 -8.88
C ASP A 93 11.02 -11.25 -9.07
N TYR A 94 10.52 -10.95 -10.26
CA TYR A 94 10.05 -9.60 -10.61
C TYR A 94 8.59 -9.34 -10.20
N TYR A 95 7.79 -10.37 -9.97
CA TYR A 95 6.36 -10.21 -9.65
C TYR A 95 6.08 -9.29 -8.45
N LEU A 96 6.95 -9.30 -7.41
CA LEU A 96 6.81 -8.41 -6.27
C LEU A 96 7.13 -6.97 -6.63
N PHE A 97 8.22 -6.76 -7.39
CA PHE A 97 8.68 -5.44 -7.82
C PHE A 97 7.62 -4.79 -8.73
N ASP A 98 7.14 -5.52 -9.74
CA ASP A 98 6.20 -5.03 -10.72
C ASP A 98 4.82 -4.76 -10.12
N THR A 99 4.34 -5.65 -9.23
CA THR A 99 3.11 -5.43 -8.46
C THR A 99 3.25 -4.23 -7.53
N GLY A 100 4.43 -4.01 -6.93
CA GLY A 100 4.71 -2.84 -6.11
C GLY A 100 4.64 -1.53 -6.90
N MET A 101 5.21 -1.49 -8.11
CA MET A 101 5.13 -0.32 -9.01
C MET A 101 3.67 -0.01 -9.38
N ALA A 102 2.90 -1.01 -9.79
CA ALA A 102 1.50 -0.83 -10.14
C ALA A 102 0.65 -0.35 -8.94
N THR A 103 0.91 -0.91 -7.76
CA THR A 103 0.24 -0.47 -6.51
C THR A 103 0.63 0.97 -6.15
N ALA A 104 1.87 1.38 -6.40
CA ALA A 104 2.30 2.77 -6.18
C ALA A 104 1.54 3.76 -7.07
N PHE A 105 1.26 3.42 -8.34
CA PHE A 105 0.44 4.25 -9.23
C PHE A 105 -0.99 4.41 -8.66
N MET A 106 -1.60 3.33 -8.19
CA MET A 106 -2.91 3.37 -7.53
C MET A 106 -2.88 4.27 -6.28
N ILE A 107 -1.84 4.18 -5.44
CA ILE A 107 -1.68 5.01 -4.24
C ILE A 107 -1.55 6.49 -4.60
N LEU A 108 -0.77 6.83 -5.63
CA LEU A 108 -0.63 8.21 -6.09
C LEU A 108 -1.96 8.74 -6.66
N ARG A 109 -2.69 7.92 -7.42
CA ARG A 109 -4.01 8.31 -7.92
C ARG A 109 -5.00 8.53 -6.78
N ALA A 110 -5.05 7.66 -5.78
CA ALA A 110 -5.88 7.88 -4.60
C ALA A 110 -5.53 9.21 -3.91
N THR A 111 -4.23 9.53 -3.80
CA THR A 111 -3.76 10.80 -3.23
C THR A 111 -4.22 12.01 -4.06
N ASP A 112 -4.17 11.91 -5.39
CA ASP A 112 -4.67 12.97 -6.30
C ASP A 112 -6.17 13.21 -6.14
N LEU A 113 -6.92 12.15 -5.85
CA LEU A 113 -8.36 12.22 -5.53
C LEU A 113 -8.65 12.69 -4.08
N GLY A 114 -7.62 13.04 -3.30
CA GLY A 114 -7.77 13.48 -1.91
C GLY A 114 -8.03 12.33 -0.93
N LEU A 115 -7.74 11.10 -1.35
CA LEU A 115 -7.90 9.90 -0.53
C LEU A 115 -6.57 9.49 0.10
N VAL A 116 -6.66 8.76 1.20
CA VAL A 116 -5.58 7.97 1.79
C VAL A 116 -5.61 6.59 1.15
N ALA A 117 -4.44 6.07 0.79
CA ALA A 117 -4.25 4.67 0.42
C ALA A 117 -3.00 4.16 1.16
N HIS A 118 -3.22 3.37 2.22
CA HIS A 118 -2.19 2.96 3.18
C HIS A 118 -1.99 1.44 3.09
N PRO A 119 -0.85 0.95 2.53
CA PRO A 119 -0.54 -0.48 2.51
C PRO A 119 -0.16 -0.97 3.91
N ILE A 120 -0.68 -2.13 4.31
CA ILE A 120 -0.39 -2.79 5.59
C ILE A 120 0.08 -4.22 5.38
N ALA A 121 0.94 -4.70 6.30
CA ALA A 121 1.41 -6.09 6.33
C ALA A 121 0.83 -6.89 7.52
N GLY A 122 0.17 -6.23 8.47
CA GLY A 122 -0.35 -6.87 9.67
C GLY A 122 -1.77 -7.41 9.48
N TYR A 123 -1.91 -8.60 8.91
CA TYR A 123 -3.17 -9.34 8.73
C TYR A 123 -2.88 -10.85 8.68
N ASP A 124 -3.92 -11.66 8.85
CA ASP A 124 -3.90 -13.10 8.63
C ASP A 124 -4.18 -13.40 7.15
N GLU A 125 -3.13 -13.76 6.40
CA GLU A 125 -3.21 -14.02 4.96
C GLU A 125 -4.17 -15.17 4.63
N LEU A 126 -4.13 -16.26 5.38
CA LEU A 126 -4.99 -17.43 5.13
C LEU A 126 -6.46 -17.04 5.28
N LYS A 127 -6.77 -16.27 6.31
CA LYS A 127 -8.12 -15.78 6.56
C LYS A 127 -8.58 -14.81 5.48
N VAL A 128 -7.71 -13.90 5.01
CA VAL A 128 -8.01 -13.01 3.87
C VAL A 128 -8.32 -13.83 2.62
N LYS A 129 -7.50 -14.83 2.30
CA LYS A 129 -7.75 -15.72 1.14
C LYS A 129 -9.10 -16.42 1.23
N GLN A 130 -9.41 -16.99 2.40
CA GLN A 130 -10.70 -17.67 2.63
C GLN A 130 -11.89 -16.72 2.46
N ILE A 131 -11.82 -15.52 3.07
CA ILE A 131 -12.88 -14.52 2.98
C ILE A 131 -13.10 -14.09 1.53
N LEU A 132 -12.03 -13.84 0.77
CA LEU A 132 -12.11 -13.25 -0.56
C LEU A 132 -12.14 -14.27 -1.70
N GLY A 133 -11.99 -15.56 -1.42
CA GLY A 133 -11.91 -16.62 -2.43
C GLY A 133 -10.62 -16.53 -3.26
N ILE A 134 -9.53 -16.02 -2.68
CA ILE A 134 -8.24 -15.92 -3.37
C ILE A 134 -7.58 -17.30 -3.36
N PRO A 135 -7.15 -17.84 -4.54
CA PRO A 135 -6.51 -19.14 -4.62
C PRO A 135 -5.24 -19.24 -3.76
N ASP A 136 -4.97 -20.41 -3.22
CA ASP A 136 -3.78 -20.67 -2.40
C ASP A 136 -2.46 -20.44 -3.16
N SER A 137 -2.47 -20.59 -4.49
CA SER A 137 -1.32 -20.31 -5.36
C SER A 137 -0.93 -18.84 -5.43
N LEU A 138 -1.81 -17.92 -5.06
CA LEU A 138 -1.50 -16.49 -4.99
C LEU A 138 -1.03 -16.11 -3.59
N THR A 139 -0.03 -15.25 -3.51
CA THR A 139 0.37 -14.57 -2.27
C THR A 139 -0.38 -13.25 -2.16
N VAL A 140 -1.04 -12.99 -1.03
CA VAL A 140 -1.56 -11.65 -0.71
C VAL A 140 -0.40 -10.83 -0.15
N ILE A 141 0.12 -9.93 -0.96
CA ILE A 141 1.34 -9.15 -0.67
C ILE A 141 1.06 -8.06 0.37
N THR A 142 -0.08 -7.40 0.25
CA THR A 142 -0.52 -6.32 1.14
C THR A 142 -2.03 -6.12 1.05
N LEU A 143 -2.60 -5.55 2.11
CA LEU A 143 -3.93 -4.93 2.06
C LEU A 143 -3.74 -3.41 1.97
N LEU A 144 -4.31 -2.78 0.96
CA LEU A 144 -4.32 -1.34 0.79
C LEU A 144 -5.59 -0.78 1.43
N ILE A 145 -5.43 -0.02 2.49
CA ILE A 145 -6.53 0.57 3.27
C ILE A 145 -6.85 1.94 2.68
N VAL A 146 -8.07 2.11 2.20
CA VAL A 146 -8.49 3.35 1.50
C VAL A 146 -9.65 4.00 2.22
N GLY A 147 -9.53 5.30 2.42
CA GLY A 147 -10.53 6.17 3.04
C GLY A 147 -10.15 7.62 2.86
N LYS A 148 -10.87 8.53 3.53
CA LYS A 148 -10.50 9.94 3.57
C LYS A 148 -9.85 10.27 4.91
N HIS A 149 -8.83 11.14 4.93
CA HIS A 149 -8.24 11.59 6.18
C HIS A 149 -9.23 12.41 6.99
N ALA A 150 -9.42 12.06 8.26
CA ALA A 150 -10.43 12.68 9.13
C ALA A 150 -10.06 14.11 9.57
N GLY A 151 -8.86 14.59 9.24
CA GLY A 151 -8.38 15.92 9.66
C GLY A 151 -8.06 16.03 11.15
N ARG A 152 -8.19 14.94 11.90
CA ARG A 152 -7.89 14.85 13.34
C ARG A 152 -7.26 13.50 13.65
N THR A 153 -6.46 13.42 14.69
CA THR A 153 -5.88 12.16 15.17
C THR A 153 -6.94 11.32 15.88
N ASP A 154 -7.05 10.05 15.50
CA ASP A 154 -7.92 9.09 16.18
C ASP A 154 -7.35 8.78 17.58
N PRO A 155 -8.14 8.91 18.66
CA PRO A 155 -7.69 8.66 20.02
C PRO A 155 -7.32 7.20 20.32
N GLU A 156 -7.73 6.25 19.47
CA GLU A 156 -7.38 4.83 19.61
C GLU A 156 -6.00 4.47 19.05
N LEU A 157 -5.32 5.42 18.37
CA LEU A 157 -3.96 5.20 17.87
C LEU A 157 -2.96 5.12 19.04
N SER A 158 -1.97 4.25 18.90
CA SER A 158 -0.82 4.27 19.82
C SER A 158 -0.07 5.59 19.71
N GLU A 159 0.68 5.97 20.75
CA GLU A 159 1.49 7.21 20.76
C GLU A 159 2.37 7.34 19.52
N LYS A 160 3.04 6.24 19.12
CA LYS A 160 3.87 6.20 17.92
C LYS A 160 3.07 6.43 16.64
N GLN A 161 1.88 5.83 16.53
CA GLN A 161 0.99 6.03 15.39
C GLN A 161 0.45 7.46 15.35
N ALA A 162 0.08 8.02 16.49
CA ALA A 162 -0.38 9.40 16.61
C ALA A 162 0.72 10.41 16.23
N ALA A 163 1.96 10.19 16.66
CA ALA A 163 3.10 11.01 16.24
C ALA A 163 3.30 10.97 14.72
N TRP A 164 3.20 9.80 14.09
CA TRP A 164 3.30 9.64 12.64
C TRP A 164 2.08 10.19 11.87
N GLU A 165 0.96 10.34 12.55
CA GLU A 165 -0.22 11.03 12.02
C GLU A 165 0.01 12.54 11.96
N ALA A 166 0.55 13.11 13.03
CA ALA A 166 0.83 14.54 13.14
C ALA A 166 1.96 14.96 12.18
N GLU A 167 3.07 14.24 12.18
CA GLU A 167 4.26 14.56 11.39
C GLU A 167 4.72 13.38 10.54
N ARG A 168 5.28 13.68 9.36
CA ARG A 168 5.90 12.65 8.51
C ARG A 168 7.16 12.12 9.21
N PRO A 169 7.28 10.80 9.40
CA PRO A 169 8.53 10.23 9.91
C PRO A 169 9.74 10.66 9.07
N GLU A 170 10.84 10.89 9.72
CA GLU A 170 12.11 11.23 9.10
C GLU A 170 12.46 10.25 7.96
N ARG A 171 13.10 10.76 6.95
CA ARG A 171 13.59 9.99 5.80
C ARG A 171 15.10 9.87 5.87
N LEU A 172 15.61 8.80 5.31
CA LEU A 172 17.06 8.67 5.14
C LEU A 172 17.58 9.86 4.34
N ALA A 173 18.72 10.38 4.75
CA ALA A 173 19.48 11.35 3.98
C ALA A 173 19.93 10.72 2.65
N GLU A 174 20.06 11.52 1.59
CA GLU A 174 20.29 11.04 0.23
C GLU A 174 21.52 10.14 0.13
N GLU A 175 22.61 10.49 0.80
CA GLU A 175 23.87 9.74 0.83
C GLU A 175 23.78 8.33 1.43
N LYS A 176 22.66 8.02 2.13
CA LYS A 176 22.42 6.71 2.70
C LYS A 176 21.78 5.70 1.74
N PHE A 177 21.25 6.16 0.62
CA PHE A 177 20.52 5.30 -0.33
C PHE A 177 20.78 5.61 -1.80
N ALA A 178 21.41 6.75 -2.13
CA ALA A 178 21.73 7.15 -3.49
C ALA A 178 23.24 7.28 -3.66
N PHE A 179 23.82 6.37 -4.43
CA PHE A 179 25.27 6.32 -4.69
C PHE A 179 25.54 6.65 -6.16
N HIS A 180 26.65 7.38 -6.44
CA HIS A 180 27.02 7.80 -7.77
C HIS A 180 28.10 6.88 -8.35
N ASN A 181 27.80 6.26 -9.48
CA ASN A 181 28.63 5.33 -10.26
C ASN A 181 28.91 3.98 -9.58
N GLU A 182 29.18 3.93 -8.27
CA GLU A 182 29.44 2.71 -7.50
C GLU A 182 28.78 2.77 -6.12
N TYR A 183 28.56 1.61 -5.51
CA TYR A 183 28.02 1.52 -4.16
C TYR A 183 29.10 1.91 -3.15
N ASN A 184 28.77 2.78 -2.20
CA ASN A 184 29.67 3.21 -1.13
C ASN A 184 29.17 2.74 0.24
N LYS A 185 29.78 1.67 0.76
CA LYS A 185 29.45 1.08 2.06
C LYS A 185 29.81 2.01 3.23
N GLU A 186 30.89 2.78 3.14
CA GLU A 186 31.32 3.68 4.22
C GLU A 186 30.29 4.82 4.45
N ALA A 187 29.64 5.29 3.38
CA ALA A 187 28.58 6.27 3.47
C ALA A 187 27.32 5.69 4.16
N GLU A 188 27.01 4.39 3.96
CA GLU A 188 25.93 3.70 4.62
C GLU A 188 26.17 3.56 6.14
N ASP A 189 27.38 3.23 6.53
CA ASP A 189 27.76 2.92 7.92
C ASP A 189 28.07 4.18 8.78
N SER A 190 28.19 5.37 8.19
CA SER A 190 28.71 6.60 8.83
C SER A 190 27.83 7.21 9.93
N ASP A 191 26.70 6.62 10.30
CA ASP A 191 25.72 7.19 11.27
C ASP A 191 25.28 6.23 12.39
N SER A 192 26.17 5.36 12.83
CA SER A 192 25.89 4.54 14.05
C SER A 192 26.29 5.23 15.35
N SER A 193 26.52 6.55 15.34
CA SER A 193 26.95 7.33 16.51
C SER A 193 26.28 8.69 16.61
N LEU A 194 24.96 8.66 16.93
CA LEU A 194 24.30 9.79 17.63
C LEU A 194 23.20 9.25 18.53
#